data_9dd2bb2c4d64e31a921fe69edc224887
#
_entry.id   9dd2bb2c4d64e31a921fe69edc224887
#
_cell.length_a   1.000
_cell.length_b   1.000
_cell.length_c   1.000
_cell.angle_alpha   90.00
_cell.angle_beta   90.00
_cell.angle_gamma   90.00
#
_symmetry.space_group_name_H-M   'P 1'
#
loop_
_entity.id
_entity.type
_entity.pdbx_description
1 polymer ?
#
loop_
_entity_poly.entity_id
_entity_poly.type
_entity_poly.pdbx_seq_one_letter_code
_entity_poly.pdbx_strand_id
1 'polypeptide(L)'
;LEGAFWSQFPGNFAFRPRPAAITSRNFAALAPLHTYPAGQAAGNHWGPAVALLRTAARSPYYFNFHAGDIGHTFICGPTGSGKTVVQNFMLAQLEKFEPQM
;
A
#
# COMPACT_ATOMS: atom_id res chain seq x y z
N LEU A 1 -12.85 15.69 30.32
CA LEU A 1 -12.22 14.51 29.70
C LEU A 1 -13.14 13.28 29.73
N GLU A 2 -13.87 13.06 30.83
CA GLU A 2 -14.77 11.90 30.98
C GLU A 2 -15.90 11.91 29.95
N GLY A 3 -16.54 13.06 29.72
CA GLY A 3 -17.57 13.21 28.71
C GLY A 3 -17.08 12.94 27.28
N ALA A 4 -15.86 13.35 26.96
CA ALA A 4 -15.25 13.08 25.66
C ALA A 4 -14.99 11.58 25.43
N PHE A 5 -14.62 10.84 26.47
CA PHE A 5 -14.47 9.39 26.41
C PHE A 5 -15.80 8.69 26.14
N TRP A 6 -16.83 9.03 26.88
CA TRP A 6 -18.16 8.42 26.73
C TRP A 6 -18.84 8.77 25.40
N SER A 7 -18.48 9.91 24.79
CA SER A 7 -19.02 10.32 23.49
C SER A 7 -18.55 9.44 22.32
N GLN A 8 -17.49 8.62 22.52
CA GLN A 8 -16.96 7.72 21.50
C GLN A 8 -17.84 6.48 21.28
N PHE A 9 -18.69 6.15 22.22
CA PHE A 9 -19.57 4.99 22.09
C PHE A 9 -20.74 5.29 21.15
N PRO A 10 -21.00 4.43 20.14
CA PRO A 10 -22.12 4.59 19.25
C PRO A 10 -23.46 4.68 20.00
N GLY A 11 -24.29 5.66 19.64
CA GLY A 11 -25.60 5.86 20.27
C GLY A 11 -25.60 6.67 21.56
N ASN A 12 -24.44 6.99 22.13
CA ASN A 12 -24.34 7.80 23.36
C ASN A 12 -24.33 9.31 23.04
N PHE A 13 -25.49 9.86 22.71
CA PHE A 13 -25.63 11.26 22.25
C PHE A 13 -25.54 12.28 23.40
N ALA A 14 -25.80 11.86 24.65
CA ALA A 14 -25.87 12.76 25.80
C ALA A 14 -24.51 13.42 26.13
N PHE A 15 -23.40 12.77 25.81
CA PHE A 15 -22.06 13.23 26.15
C PHE A 15 -21.33 13.92 24.98
N ARG A 16 -22.02 14.25 23.89
CA ARG A 16 -21.39 14.94 22.76
C ARG A 16 -20.91 16.35 23.15
N PRO A 17 -19.59 16.61 23.21
CA PRO A 17 -19.09 17.91 23.67
C PRO A 17 -19.36 19.05 22.67
N ARG A 18 -19.42 18.74 21.36
CA ARG A 18 -19.65 19.71 20.30
C ARG A 18 -20.33 19.05 19.10
N PRO A 19 -21.67 19.04 19.04
CA PRO A 19 -22.35 18.62 17.82
C PRO A 19 -22.07 19.65 16.71
N ALA A 20 -21.52 19.20 15.60
CA ALA A 20 -21.28 20.01 14.42
C ALA A 20 -21.93 19.36 13.20
N ALA A 21 -22.61 20.17 12.40
CA ALA A 21 -23.07 19.75 11.08
C ALA A 21 -21.85 19.69 10.12
N ILE A 22 -21.68 18.56 9.46
CA ILE A 22 -20.68 18.39 8.42
C ILE A 22 -21.40 18.19 7.08
N THR A 23 -20.79 18.70 6.00
CA THR A 23 -21.31 18.46 4.66
C THR A 23 -21.05 17.01 4.25
N SER A 24 -21.86 16.46 3.34
CA SER A 24 -21.64 15.12 2.78
C SER A 24 -20.25 14.98 2.14
N ARG A 25 -19.72 16.05 1.57
CA ARG A 25 -18.38 16.11 1.00
C ARG A 25 -17.29 15.93 2.08
N ASN A 26 -17.42 16.60 3.21
CA ASN A 26 -16.48 16.45 4.34
C ASN A 26 -16.60 15.07 4.96
N PHE A 27 -17.81 14.52 5.07
CA PHE A 27 -18.03 13.17 5.56
C PHE A 27 -17.38 12.13 4.64
N ALA A 28 -17.54 12.27 3.32
CA ALA A 28 -16.90 11.39 2.35
C ALA A 28 -15.36 11.46 2.40
N ALA A 29 -14.78 12.62 2.72
CA ALA A 29 -13.34 12.77 2.91
C ALA A 29 -12.82 12.11 4.20
N LEU A 30 -13.66 11.94 5.23
CA LEU A 30 -13.34 11.26 6.48
C LEU A 30 -13.42 9.73 6.36
N ALA A 31 -14.10 9.21 5.34
CA ALA A 31 -14.22 7.79 5.06
C ALA A 31 -13.28 7.41 3.89
N PRO A 32 -11.98 7.12 4.15
CA PRO A 32 -11.07 6.75 3.09
C PRO A 32 -11.46 5.38 2.54
N LEU A 33 -12.16 5.37 1.41
CA LEU A 33 -12.49 4.15 0.66
C LEU A 33 -11.33 3.68 -0.23
N HIS A 34 -10.13 4.21 0.02
CA HIS A 34 -8.92 3.88 -0.73
C HIS A 34 -8.08 2.89 0.05
N THR A 35 -7.79 1.75 -0.57
CA THR A 35 -6.73 0.85 -0.14
C THR A 35 -5.52 1.07 -1.04
N TYR A 36 -4.35 1.27 -0.45
CA TYR A 36 -3.11 1.32 -1.20
C TYR A 36 -2.52 -0.09 -1.28
N PRO A 37 -2.11 -0.54 -2.48
CA PRO A 37 -1.44 -1.83 -2.59
C PRO A 37 -0.15 -1.78 -1.78
N ALA A 38 0.01 -2.73 -0.86
CA ALA A 38 1.22 -2.87 -0.04
C ALA A 38 2.12 -3.99 -0.53
N GLY A 39 1.61 -4.90 -1.36
CA GLY A 39 2.30 -6.13 -1.74
C GLY A 39 2.38 -7.11 -0.56
N GLN A 40 3.21 -8.13 -0.69
CA GLN A 40 3.36 -9.18 0.32
C GLN A 40 4.83 -9.29 0.74
N ALA A 41 5.10 -9.05 2.02
CA ALA A 41 6.46 -9.01 2.58
C ALA A 41 7.11 -10.40 2.67
N ALA A 42 6.32 -11.45 2.96
CA ALA A 42 6.78 -12.83 3.13
C ALA A 42 5.72 -13.82 2.67
N GLY A 43 6.10 -15.09 2.53
CA GLY A 43 5.20 -16.14 2.02
C GLY A 43 4.98 -16.06 0.51
N ASN A 44 5.87 -15.40 -0.23
CA ASN A 44 5.89 -15.36 -1.68
C ASN A 44 6.53 -16.64 -2.25
N HIS A 45 6.50 -16.80 -3.58
CA HIS A 45 7.08 -17.97 -4.26
C HIS A 45 8.55 -18.25 -3.84
N TRP A 46 9.35 -17.19 -3.67
CA TRP A 46 10.74 -17.29 -3.17
C TRP A 46 10.88 -16.92 -1.68
N GLY A 47 9.78 -16.84 -0.92
CA GLY A 47 9.78 -16.50 0.50
C GLY A 47 9.66 -14.99 0.77
N PRO A 48 10.77 -14.25 0.97
CA PRO A 48 10.71 -12.81 1.22
C PRO A 48 10.43 -12.01 -0.06
N ALA A 49 10.04 -10.75 0.08
CA ALA A 49 9.86 -9.84 -1.04
C ALA A 49 11.17 -9.59 -1.79
N VAL A 50 11.09 -9.46 -3.11
CA VAL A 50 12.26 -9.20 -3.98
C VAL A 50 12.82 -7.82 -3.70
N ALA A 51 11.97 -6.80 -3.64
CA ALA A 51 12.37 -5.42 -3.39
C ALA A 51 11.31 -4.68 -2.58
N LEU A 52 11.76 -3.70 -1.82
CA LEU A 52 10.90 -2.72 -1.17
C LEU A 52 10.91 -1.43 -1.99
N LEU A 53 9.76 -1.09 -2.53
CA LEU A 53 9.56 0.11 -3.34
C LEU A 53 8.70 1.12 -2.59
N ARG A 54 8.57 2.32 -3.13
CA ARG A 54 7.69 3.37 -2.63
C ARG A 54 6.61 3.68 -3.65
N THR A 55 5.37 3.66 -3.22
CA THR A 55 4.23 4.07 -4.06
C THR A 55 4.21 5.58 -4.29
N ALA A 56 3.38 6.04 -5.21
CA ALA A 56 3.11 7.46 -5.42
C ALA A 56 2.56 8.14 -4.14
N ALA A 57 1.82 7.40 -3.30
CA ALA A 57 1.32 7.85 -2.00
C ALA A 57 2.37 7.83 -0.88
N ARG A 58 3.64 7.54 -1.21
CA ARG A 58 4.77 7.41 -0.27
C ARG A 58 4.65 6.27 0.74
N SER A 59 3.73 5.33 0.54
CA SER A 59 3.64 4.10 1.33
C SER A 59 4.63 3.05 0.82
N PRO A 60 5.10 2.13 1.68
CA PRO A 60 5.93 1.02 1.25
C PRO A 60 5.14 0.05 0.37
N TYR A 61 5.82 -0.55 -0.60
CA TYR A 61 5.28 -1.59 -1.46
C TYR A 61 6.28 -2.74 -1.58
N TYR A 62 5.88 -3.93 -1.17
CA TYR A 62 6.68 -5.14 -1.26
C TYR A 62 6.49 -5.78 -2.63
N PHE A 63 7.49 -5.60 -3.48
CA PHE A 63 7.46 -6.09 -4.85
C PHE A 63 7.86 -7.55 -4.94
N ASN A 64 7.13 -8.31 -5.76
CA ASN A 64 7.41 -9.69 -6.10
C ASN A 64 7.15 -9.90 -7.59
N PHE A 65 7.94 -10.77 -8.24
CA PHE A 65 7.73 -11.14 -9.63
C PHE A 65 6.57 -12.13 -9.82
N HIS A 66 6.26 -12.92 -8.80
CA HIS A 66 5.21 -13.91 -8.84
C HIS A 66 3.91 -13.40 -8.20
N ALA A 67 2.80 -13.69 -8.86
CA ALA A 67 1.46 -13.65 -8.31
C ALA A 67 0.95 -15.09 -8.20
N GLY A 68 1.07 -15.70 -7.02
CA GLY A 68 0.92 -17.15 -6.87
C GLY A 68 2.03 -17.87 -7.63
N ASP A 69 1.66 -18.76 -8.53
CA ASP A 69 2.62 -19.53 -9.36
C ASP A 69 2.95 -18.85 -10.71
N ILE A 70 2.37 -17.69 -10.99
CA ILE A 70 2.57 -16.98 -12.25
C ILE A 70 3.70 -15.97 -12.11
N GLY A 71 4.82 -16.22 -12.80
CA GLY A 71 6.04 -15.42 -12.76
C GLY A 71 6.28 -14.48 -13.95
N HIS A 72 5.21 -14.03 -14.63
CA HIS A 72 5.35 -13.13 -15.77
C HIS A 72 5.25 -11.67 -15.34
N THR A 73 6.28 -10.90 -15.62
CA THR A 73 6.31 -9.46 -15.37
C THR A 73 6.49 -8.68 -16.67
N PHE A 74 5.66 -7.70 -16.90
CA PHE A 74 5.73 -6.81 -18.05
C PHE A 74 5.98 -5.36 -17.60
N ILE A 75 7.05 -4.75 -18.13
CA ILE A 75 7.42 -3.36 -17.84
C ILE A 75 7.19 -2.50 -19.06
N CYS A 76 6.22 -1.60 -19.02
CA CYS A 76 5.91 -0.68 -20.11
C CYS A 76 6.03 0.79 -19.68
N GLY A 77 6.27 1.65 -20.65
CA GLY A 77 6.36 3.09 -20.43
C GLY A 77 7.00 3.79 -21.62
N PRO A 78 6.89 5.11 -21.72
CA PRO A 78 7.48 5.89 -22.81
C PRO A 78 9.02 5.83 -22.78
N THR A 79 9.64 6.20 -23.90
CA THR A 79 11.11 6.31 -23.98
C THR A 79 11.61 7.35 -22.98
N GLY A 80 12.72 7.03 -22.27
CA GLY A 80 13.28 7.91 -21.23
C GLY A 80 12.61 7.81 -19.86
N SER A 81 11.59 6.97 -19.66
CA SER A 81 10.89 6.81 -18.37
C SER A 81 11.67 6.00 -17.31
N GLY A 82 12.90 5.59 -17.60
CA GLY A 82 13.72 4.83 -16.65
C GLY A 82 13.45 3.33 -16.61
N LYS A 83 12.78 2.73 -17.60
CA LYS A 83 12.48 1.29 -17.65
C LYS A 83 13.72 0.42 -17.45
N THR A 84 14.79 0.72 -18.17
CA THR A 84 16.05 -0.05 -18.10
C THR A 84 16.69 0.04 -16.70
N VAL A 85 16.60 1.22 -16.07
CA VAL A 85 17.12 1.41 -14.70
C VAL A 85 16.34 0.56 -13.71
N VAL A 86 14.99 0.57 -13.80
CA VAL A 86 14.13 -0.25 -12.95
C VAL A 86 14.39 -1.73 -13.22
N GLN A 87 14.51 -2.15 -14.48
CA GLN A 87 14.80 -3.53 -14.84
C GLN A 87 16.13 -4.01 -14.25
N ASN A 88 17.21 -3.24 -14.44
CA ASN A 88 18.51 -3.58 -13.88
C ASN A 88 18.51 -3.62 -12.35
N PHE A 89 17.80 -2.69 -11.71
CA PHE A 89 17.62 -2.71 -10.27
C PHE A 89 16.91 -4.00 -9.81
N MET A 90 15.83 -4.39 -10.49
CA MET A 90 15.08 -5.61 -10.17
C MET A 90 15.95 -6.87 -10.36
N LEU A 91 16.74 -6.93 -11.44
CA LEU A 91 17.66 -8.04 -11.69
C LEU A 91 18.73 -8.12 -10.60
N ALA A 92 19.31 -7.00 -10.19
CA ALA A 92 20.27 -6.96 -9.09
C ALA A 92 19.66 -7.43 -7.76
N GLN A 93 18.37 -7.15 -7.51
CA GLN A 93 17.69 -7.66 -6.32
C GLN A 93 17.42 -9.18 -6.38
N LEU A 94 17.38 -9.77 -7.58
CA LEU A 94 17.21 -11.21 -7.73
C LEU A 94 18.45 -12.01 -7.34
N GLU A 95 19.65 -11.44 -7.38
CA GLU A 95 20.89 -12.14 -7.02
C GLU A 95 20.82 -12.80 -5.63
N LYS A 96 20.09 -12.20 -4.69
CA LYS A 96 19.90 -12.76 -3.35
C LYS A 96 19.18 -14.12 -3.31
N PHE A 97 18.50 -14.49 -4.40
CA PHE A 97 17.78 -15.78 -4.53
C PHE A 97 18.55 -16.79 -5.38
N GLU A 98 19.79 -16.48 -5.79
CA GLU A 98 20.65 -17.34 -6.63
C GLU A 98 19.90 -17.88 -7.88
N PRO A 99 19.28 -17.02 -8.69
CA PRO A 99 18.56 -17.48 -9.86
C PRO A 99 19.52 -18.07 -10.88
N GLN A 100 19.18 -19.21 -11.45
CA GLN A 100 19.86 -19.70 -12.65
C GLN A 100 19.44 -18.81 -13.82
N MET A 101 20.33 -17.96 -14.29
CA MET A 101 20.17 -17.13 -15.49
C MET A 101 20.83 -17.79 -16.70
#